data_1aaf567ad984a2d0ee6b10a12d04f65f
#
_entry.id   1aaf567ad984a2d0ee6b10a12d04f65f
#
_cell.length_a   1.000
_cell.length_b   1.000
_cell.length_c   1.000
_cell.angle_alpha   90.00
_cell.angle_beta   90.00
_cell.angle_gamma   90.00
#
_symmetry.space_group_name_H-M   'P 1'
#
loop_
_entity.id
_entity.type
_entity.pdbx_description
1 polymer ?
#
loop_
_entity_poly.entity_id
_entity_poly.type
_entity_poly.pdbx_seq_one_letter_code
_entity_poly.pdbx_strand_id
1 'polypeptide(L)'
;VAMGFALTVTYPQAGNIGGGGFMVIKTKDKVTTIDYREKAPAGSTRNMFLNEKGDFLPEKSQVGHLSAGVPGSVAGLLYALEKYGSMTREDVLAQSIRLAEDGFDMEEKLAESLNSNYDLFNKFPSARKVFTKGGLKYTAGEKFVQKDLANTLKLISVHGREGFYSGITAELIVKEMQQ
;
A
#
# COMPACT_ATOMS: atom_id res chain seq x y z
N VAL A 1 -4.67 -5.28 -13.83
CA VAL A 1 -3.42 -5.20 -13.03
C VAL A 1 -2.80 -3.82 -13.10
N ALA A 2 -2.57 -3.25 -14.29
CA ALA A 2 -2.00 -1.90 -14.42
C ALA A 2 -2.76 -0.84 -13.61
N MET A 3 -4.10 -0.82 -13.71
CA MET A 3 -4.94 0.07 -12.89
C MET A 3 -4.76 -0.20 -11.39
N GLY A 4 -4.62 -1.47 -10.98
CA GLY A 4 -4.37 -1.80 -9.56
C GLY A 4 -3.08 -1.17 -9.05
N PHE A 5 -1.98 -1.25 -9.81
CA PHE A 5 -0.73 -0.58 -9.44
C PHE A 5 -0.84 0.96 -9.53
N ALA A 6 -1.58 1.52 -10.49
CA ALA A 6 -1.80 2.96 -10.54
C ALA A 6 -2.57 3.47 -9.31
N LEU A 7 -3.56 2.73 -8.84
CA LEU A 7 -4.31 3.05 -7.62
C LEU A 7 -3.43 3.03 -6.37
N THR A 8 -2.36 2.24 -6.33
CA THR A 8 -1.42 2.29 -5.18
C THR A 8 -0.75 3.65 -5.04
N VAL A 9 -0.70 4.42 -6.12
CA VAL A 9 -0.12 5.76 -6.17
C VAL A 9 -1.18 6.84 -5.98
N THR A 10 -2.30 6.73 -6.74
CA THR A 10 -3.29 7.81 -6.85
C THR A 10 -4.44 7.69 -5.85
N TYR A 11 -4.62 6.54 -5.21
CA TYR A 11 -5.68 6.27 -4.24
C TYR A 11 -5.15 5.57 -2.98
N PRO A 12 -4.21 6.19 -2.23
CA PRO A 12 -3.49 5.53 -1.14
C PRO A 12 -4.38 5.11 0.04
N GLN A 13 -5.53 5.75 0.23
CA GLN A 13 -6.45 5.42 1.32
C GLN A 13 -7.14 4.05 1.17
N ALA A 14 -7.27 3.52 -0.06
CA ALA A 14 -7.94 2.23 -0.28
C ALA A 14 -7.28 1.34 -1.35
N GLY A 15 -6.38 1.86 -2.17
CA GLY A 15 -5.66 1.10 -3.21
C GLY A 15 -4.19 0.84 -2.89
N ASN A 16 -3.75 1.12 -1.68
CA ASN A 16 -2.32 1.18 -1.32
C ASN A 16 -1.57 -0.15 -1.48
N ILE A 17 -0.24 -0.02 -1.66
CA ILE A 17 0.66 -1.16 -1.83
C ILE A 17 0.81 -1.99 -0.55
N GLY A 18 0.58 -1.38 0.61
CA GLY A 18 0.63 -2.00 1.94
C GLY A 18 -0.64 -2.74 2.34
N GLY A 19 -1.64 -2.77 1.48
CA GLY A 19 -2.93 -3.42 1.71
C GLY A 19 -3.09 -4.77 1.02
N GLY A 20 -4.33 -5.11 0.75
CA GLY A 20 -4.73 -6.32 0.06
C GLY A 20 -6.07 -6.13 -0.65
N GLY A 21 -6.69 -7.23 -1.05
CA GLY A 21 -7.99 -7.16 -1.70
C GLY A 21 -8.50 -8.47 -2.28
N PHE A 22 -9.54 -8.32 -3.07
CA PHE A 22 -10.16 -9.40 -3.82
C PHE A 22 -10.24 -9.02 -5.28
N MET A 23 -10.13 -10.01 -6.16
CA MET A 23 -10.29 -9.82 -7.59
C MET A 23 -11.20 -10.88 -8.16
N VAL A 24 -12.15 -10.46 -8.99
CA VAL A 24 -12.96 -11.35 -9.82
C VAL A 24 -12.45 -11.24 -11.24
N ILE A 25 -12.11 -12.36 -11.86
CA ILE A 25 -11.56 -12.41 -13.21
C ILE A 25 -12.49 -13.25 -14.07
N LYS A 26 -12.98 -12.66 -15.17
CA LYS A 26 -13.71 -13.36 -16.20
C LYS A 26 -12.84 -13.47 -17.45
N THR A 27 -12.52 -14.70 -17.83
CA THR A 27 -11.91 -15.03 -19.12
C THR A 27 -12.98 -15.54 -20.08
N LYS A 28 -12.59 -15.87 -21.31
CA LYS A 28 -13.52 -16.47 -22.28
C LYS A 28 -14.17 -17.75 -21.74
N ASP A 29 -13.40 -18.57 -21.02
CA ASP A 29 -13.78 -19.94 -20.67
C ASP A 29 -14.21 -20.13 -19.21
N LYS A 30 -13.88 -19.16 -18.33
CA LYS A 30 -14.19 -19.30 -16.90
C LYS A 30 -14.29 -17.96 -16.16
N VAL A 31 -14.96 -18.01 -15.01
CA VAL A 31 -14.90 -17.00 -13.98
C VAL A 31 -14.13 -17.56 -12.79
N THR A 32 -13.25 -16.79 -12.20
CA THR A 32 -12.47 -17.17 -11.03
C THR A 32 -12.26 -15.97 -10.11
N THR A 33 -11.85 -16.23 -8.87
CA THR A 33 -11.54 -15.20 -7.88
C THR A 33 -10.12 -15.39 -7.35
N ILE A 34 -9.51 -14.30 -6.93
CA ILE A 34 -8.26 -14.28 -6.19
C ILE A 34 -8.52 -13.53 -4.90
N ASP A 35 -8.21 -14.18 -3.78
CA ASP A 35 -8.13 -13.55 -2.46
C ASP A 35 -6.65 -13.25 -2.19
N TYR A 36 -6.33 -11.96 -2.10
CA TYR A 36 -5.00 -11.47 -1.76
C TYR A 36 -5.05 -10.48 -0.59
N ARG A 37 -6.00 -10.72 0.34
CA ARG A 37 -6.05 -9.96 1.59
C ARG A 37 -4.76 -10.09 2.39
N GLU A 38 -4.59 -9.14 3.29
CA GLU A 38 -3.51 -9.13 4.27
C GLU A 38 -3.57 -10.39 5.14
N LYS A 39 -2.40 -10.82 5.59
CA LYS A 39 -2.28 -11.92 6.56
C LYS A 39 -1.77 -11.39 7.88
N ALA A 40 -2.16 -12.06 8.96
CA ALA A 40 -1.57 -11.79 10.26
C ALA A 40 -0.06 -12.08 10.22
N PRO A 41 0.79 -11.20 10.79
CA PRO A 41 2.21 -11.49 10.96
C PRO A 41 2.43 -12.77 11.78
N ALA A 42 3.55 -13.46 11.55
CA ALA A 42 3.87 -14.71 12.25
C ALA A 42 3.95 -14.57 13.79
N GLY A 43 4.28 -13.37 14.28
CA GLY A 43 4.31 -13.03 15.70
C GLY A 43 2.96 -12.68 16.31
N SER A 44 1.87 -12.67 15.53
CA SER A 44 0.54 -12.35 16.05
C SER A 44 0.05 -13.39 17.04
N THR A 45 -0.55 -12.93 18.12
CA THR A 45 -1.15 -13.79 19.14
C THR A 45 -2.63 -13.49 19.32
N ARG A 46 -3.38 -14.45 19.88
CA ARG A 46 -4.81 -14.31 20.17
C ARG A 46 -5.11 -13.06 21.03
N ASN A 47 -4.22 -12.72 21.94
CA ASN A 47 -4.43 -11.69 22.95
C ASN A 47 -3.69 -10.39 22.67
N MET A 48 -3.10 -10.20 21.47
CA MET A 48 -2.26 -9.04 21.16
C MET A 48 -2.97 -7.68 21.28
N PHE A 49 -4.30 -7.67 21.20
CA PHE A 49 -5.13 -6.47 21.34
C PHE A 49 -5.85 -6.37 22.70
N LEU A 50 -5.48 -7.20 23.67
CA LEU A 50 -6.05 -7.14 25.00
C LEU A 50 -5.09 -6.44 25.96
N ASN A 51 -5.67 -5.90 27.05
CA ASN A 51 -4.90 -5.47 28.22
C ASN A 51 -4.63 -6.66 29.17
N GLU A 52 -3.94 -6.42 30.28
CA GLU A 52 -3.62 -7.44 31.28
C GLU A 52 -4.86 -8.04 31.96
N LYS A 53 -5.99 -7.34 31.95
CA LYS A 53 -7.26 -7.81 32.50
C LYS A 53 -8.09 -8.61 31.50
N GLY A 54 -7.64 -8.69 30.23
CA GLY A 54 -8.36 -9.36 29.15
C GLY A 54 -9.36 -8.47 28.42
N ASP A 55 -9.40 -7.15 28.68
CA ASP A 55 -10.29 -6.23 27.98
C ASP A 55 -9.69 -5.84 26.62
N PHE A 56 -10.53 -5.71 25.61
CA PHE A 56 -10.14 -5.30 24.27
C PHE A 56 -9.74 -3.82 24.22
N LEU A 57 -8.61 -3.53 23.58
CA LEU A 57 -8.06 -2.19 23.35
C LEU A 57 -8.23 -1.80 21.87
N PRO A 58 -9.34 -1.12 21.50
CA PRO A 58 -9.65 -0.79 20.10
C PRO A 58 -8.52 -0.03 19.40
N GLU A 59 -7.86 0.88 20.10
CA GLU A 59 -6.77 1.70 19.56
C GLU A 59 -5.60 0.85 19.05
N LYS A 60 -5.27 -0.25 19.71
CA LYS A 60 -4.20 -1.16 19.26
C LYS A 60 -4.51 -1.88 17.95
N SER A 61 -5.79 -2.10 17.66
CA SER A 61 -6.24 -2.78 16.44
C SER A 61 -6.53 -1.82 15.28
N GLN A 62 -6.58 -0.52 15.55
CA GLN A 62 -6.96 0.50 14.56
C GLN A 62 -5.83 1.45 14.19
N VAL A 63 -4.88 1.70 15.11
CA VAL A 63 -3.85 2.72 14.94
C VAL A 63 -2.48 2.17 15.31
N GLY A 64 -1.49 2.45 14.46
CA GLY A 64 -0.09 2.09 14.69
C GLY A 64 0.29 0.74 14.11
N HIS A 65 1.51 0.32 14.41
CA HIS A 65 2.16 -0.82 13.75
C HIS A 65 1.47 -2.17 14.01
N LEU A 66 0.89 -2.36 15.21
CA LEU A 66 0.18 -3.60 15.54
C LEU A 66 -1.11 -3.82 14.72
N SER A 67 -1.69 -2.74 14.17
CA SER A 67 -2.90 -2.83 13.35
C SER A 67 -2.65 -3.25 11.91
N ALA A 68 -1.38 -3.29 11.47
CA ALA A 68 -1.01 -3.60 10.09
C ALA A 68 -0.81 -5.11 9.89
N GLY A 69 -1.40 -5.64 8.83
CA GLY A 69 -1.13 -7.01 8.35
C GLY A 69 0.03 -7.07 7.37
N VAL A 70 0.47 -8.28 7.05
CA VAL A 70 1.42 -8.52 5.94
C VAL A 70 0.70 -8.25 4.63
N PRO A 71 1.20 -7.32 3.79
CA PRO A 71 0.51 -6.88 2.57
C PRO A 71 0.31 -8.00 1.54
N GLY A 72 -0.84 -8.01 0.88
CA GLY A 72 -1.17 -8.95 -0.18
C GLY A 72 -1.21 -8.34 -1.58
N SER A 73 -1.33 -7.00 -1.71
CA SER A 73 -1.56 -6.31 -2.99
C SER A 73 -0.54 -6.68 -4.07
N VAL A 74 0.75 -6.62 -3.78
CA VAL A 74 1.81 -6.93 -4.75
C VAL A 74 1.72 -8.39 -5.20
N ALA A 75 1.56 -9.33 -4.26
CA ALA A 75 1.45 -10.75 -4.57
C ALA A 75 0.24 -11.05 -5.45
N GLY A 76 -0.93 -10.47 -5.11
CA GLY A 76 -2.17 -10.70 -5.85
C GLY A 76 -2.16 -10.11 -7.24
N LEU A 77 -1.68 -8.87 -7.39
CA LEU A 77 -1.58 -8.21 -8.69
C LEU A 77 -0.58 -8.90 -9.62
N LEU A 78 0.59 -9.32 -9.10
CA LEU A 78 1.58 -10.06 -9.88
C LEU A 78 1.08 -11.46 -10.25
N TYR A 79 0.41 -12.16 -9.33
CA TYR A 79 -0.21 -13.45 -9.64
C TYR A 79 -1.27 -13.33 -10.74
N ALA A 80 -2.11 -12.30 -10.68
CA ALA A 80 -3.11 -12.05 -11.71
C ALA A 80 -2.45 -11.73 -13.07
N LEU A 81 -1.36 -10.98 -13.08
CA LEU A 81 -0.59 -10.70 -14.30
C LEU A 81 0.00 -11.98 -14.90
N GLU A 82 0.66 -12.79 -14.08
CA GLU A 82 1.30 -14.03 -14.51
C GLU A 82 0.29 -15.05 -15.09
N LYS A 83 -0.87 -15.19 -14.44
CA LYS A 83 -1.85 -16.22 -14.84
C LYS A 83 -2.81 -15.80 -15.94
N TYR A 84 -3.09 -14.51 -16.07
CA TYR A 84 -4.16 -14.00 -16.91
C TYR A 84 -3.76 -12.79 -17.75
N GLY A 85 -2.59 -12.22 -17.51
CA GLY A 85 -2.09 -11.06 -18.24
C GLY A 85 -1.44 -11.44 -19.57
N SER A 86 -1.30 -10.42 -20.44
CA SER A 86 -0.64 -10.53 -21.74
C SER A 86 0.51 -9.53 -21.93
N MET A 87 0.70 -8.64 -20.96
CA MET A 87 1.75 -7.62 -20.98
C MET A 87 2.91 -8.01 -20.07
N THR A 88 4.07 -7.42 -20.31
CA THR A 88 5.20 -7.58 -19.39
C THR A 88 4.94 -6.86 -18.06
N ARG A 89 5.67 -7.22 -17.03
CA ARG A 89 5.59 -6.56 -15.74
C ARG A 89 6.07 -5.11 -15.83
N GLU A 90 7.11 -4.87 -16.61
CA GLU A 90 7.69 -3.56 -16.89
C GLU A 90 6.66 -2.63 -17.52
N ASP A 91 5.96 -3.08 -18.57
CA ASP A 91 4.92 -2.30 -19.24
C ASP A 91 3.76 -1.95 -18.31
N VAL A 92 3.34 -2.92 -17.48
CA VAL A 92 2.22 -2.75 -16.54
C VAL A 92 2.54 -1.74 -15.44
N LEU A 93 3.78 -1.68 -14.97
CA LEU A 93 4.19 -0.78 -13.89
C LEU A 93 4.70 0.59 -14.37
N ALA A 94 5.08 0.73 -15.65
CA ALA A 94 5.72 1.93 -16.17
C ALA A 94 4.95 3.23 -15.85
N GLN A 95 3.62 3.23 -16.03
CA GLN A 95 2.81 4.41 -15.75
C GLN A 95 2.71 4.71 -14.25
N SER A 96 2.57 3.68 -13.42
CA SER A 96 2.52 3.83 -11.96
C SER A 96 3.83 4.38 -11.41
N ILE A 97 4.97 3.93 -11.95
CA ILE A 97 6.30 4.46 -11.60
C ILE A 97 6.38 5.95 -11.94
N ARG A 98 5.96 6.35 -13.15
CA ARG A 98 5.97 7.76 -13.54
C ARG A 98 5.06 8.62 -12.66
N LEU A 99 3.84 8.16 -12.39
CA LEU A 99 2.91 8.88 -11.49
C LEU A 99 3.49 9.09 -10.09
N ALA A 100 4.21 8.11 -9.56
CA ALA A 100 4.84 8.21 -8.25
C ALA A 100 6.10 9.09 -8.28
N GLU A 101 6.93 8.99 -9.33
CA GLU A 101 8.22 9.66 -9.44
C GLU A 101 8.08 11.14 -9.82
N ASP A 102 7.29 11.43 -10.87
CA ASP A 102 7.06 12.78 -11.40
C ASP A 102 5.93 13.49 -10.64
N GLY A 103 5.11 12.71 -9.95
CA GLY A 103 3.91 13.18 -9.26
C GLY A 103 2.75 13.50 -10.22
N PHE A 104 1.60 13.73 -9.62
CA PHE A 104 0.38 14.14 -10.31
C PHE A 104 -0.29 15.29 -9.56
N ASP A 105 -1.13 16.05 -10.24
CA ASP A 105 -1.86 17.16 -9.64
C ASP A 105 -2.99 16.59 -8.78
N MET A 106 -3.00 16.96 -7.51
CA MET A 106 -3.90 16.41 -6.51
C MET A 106 -5.34 16.88 -6.74
N GLU A 107 -6.25 15.94 -6.88
CA GLU A 107 -7.68 16.24 -6.92
C GLU A 107 -8.20 16.70 -5.55
N GLU A 108 -9.29 17.49 -5.55
CA GLU A 108 -9.91 18.02 -4.34
C GLU A 108 -10.26 16.92 -3.33
N LYS A 109 -10.87 15.84 -3.78
CA LYS A 109 -11.25 14.70 -2.92
C LYS A 109 -10.07 14.00 -2.26
N LEU A 110 -8.93 13.92 -2.97
CA LEU A 110 -7.71 13.35 -2.38
C LEU A 110 -7.13 14.30 -1.34
N ALA A 111 -7.07 15.60 -1.63
CA ALA A 111 -6.61 16.61 -0.67
C ALA A 111 -7.48 16.61 0.60
N GLU A 112 -8.81 16.58 0.46
CA GLU A 112 -9.75 16.47 1.58
C GLU A 112 -9.51 15.21 2.39
N SER A 113 -9.35 14.04 1.73
CA SER A 113 -9.12 12.76 2.39
C SER A 113 -7.81 12.75 3.18
N LEU A 114 -6.72 13.28 2.63
CA LEU A 114 -5.45 13.41 3.35
C LEU A 114 -5.56 14.39 4.51
N ASN A 115 -6.20 15.53 4.29
CA ASN A 115 -6.37 16.57 5.30
C ASN A 115 -7.28 16.17 6.46
N SER A 116 -8.27 15.31 6.22
CA SER A 116 -9.12 14.77 7.29
C SER A 116 -8.37 13.84 8.25
N ASN A 117 -7.27 13.26 7.79
CA ASN A 117 -6.38 12.40 8.59
C ASN A 117 -5.09 13.11 9.05
N TYR A 118 -5.00 14.44 8.88
CA TYR A 118 -3.80 15.21 9.15
C TYR A 118 -3.23 15.00 10.56
N ASP A 119 -4.08 15.05 11.58
CA ASP A 119 -3.65 14.87 12.97
C ASP A 119 -3.15 13.46 13.24
N LEU A 120 -3.72 12.46 12.58
CA LEU A 120 -3.26 11.08 12.67
C LEU A 120 -1.89 10.92 11.99
N PHE A 121 -1.71 11.46 10.80
CA PHE A 121 -0.41 11.40 10.09
C PHE A 121 0.71 12.08 10.88
N ASN A 122 0.43 13.16 11.57
CA ASN A 122 1.43 13.85 12.40
C ASN A 122 1.92 13.04 13.61
N LYS A 123 1.19 12.00 14.03
CA LYS A 123 1.64 11.10 15.12
C LYS A 123 2.76 10.16 14.68
N PHE A 124 2.90 9.90 13.37
CA PHE A 124 3.85 8.95 12.81
C PHE A 124 4.80 9.68 11.85
N PRO A 125 6.11 9.77 12.15
CA PRO A 125 7.07 10.50 11.31
C PRO A 125 7.09 10.04 9.86
N SER A 126 7.00 8.75 9.59
CA SER A 126 6.95 8.15 8.26
C SER A 126 5.69 8.57 7.48
N ALA A 127 4.52 8.50 8.10
CA ALA A 127 3.26 8.94 7.50
C ALA A 127 3.24 10.47 7.28
N ARG A 128 3.71 11.25 8.26
CA ARG A 128 3.84 12.71 8.14
C ARG A 128 4.70 13.10 6.94
N LYS A 129 5.84 12.45 6.74
CA LYS A 129 6.76 12.72 5.62
C LYS A 129 6.07 12.57 4.26
N VAL A 130 5.19 11.57 4.11
CA VAL A 130 4.56 11.23 2.83
C VAL A 130 3.23 11.97 2.64
N PHE A 131 2.36 11.96 3.65
CA PHE A 131 0.96 12.38 3.54
C PHE A 131 0.69 13.79 4.04
N THR A 132 1.74 14.54 4.40
CA THR A 132 1.64 15.98 4.64
C THR A 132 2.69 16.73 3.83
N LYS A 133 2.45 17.99 3.55
CA LYS A 133 3.39 18.87 2.85
C LYS A 133 4.37 19.49 3.85
N GLY A 134 5.37 18.70 4.28
CA GLY A 134 6.32 19.17 5.30
C GLY A 134 5.68 19.51 6.65
N GLY A 135 4.55 18.88 6.98
CA GLY A 135 3.76 19.20 8.18
C GLY A 135 2.63 20.19 7.93
N LEU A 136 2.33 20.55 6.68
CA LEU A 136 1.18 21.37 6.28
C LEU A 136 0.13 20.51 5.56
N LYS A 137 -1.10 21.01 5.49
CA LYS A 137 -2.19 20.41 4.71
C LYS A 137 -1.97 20.62 3.21
N TYR A 138 -2.47 19.70 2.39
CA TYR A 138 -2.48 19.83 0.94
C TYR A 138 -3.65 20.67 0.45
N THR A 139 -3.45 21.31 -0.72
CA THR A 139 -4.50 22.00 -1.47
C THR A 139 -4.66 21.32 -2.83
N ALA A 140 -5.88 21.29 -3.35
CA ALA A 140 -6.16 20.78 -4.70
C ALA A 140 -5.30 21.52 -5.74
N GLY A 141 -4.81 20.79 -6.74
CA GLY A 141 -3.90 21.28 -7.76
C GLY A 141 -2.41 21.23 -7.38
N GLU A 142 -2.08 20.98 -6.11
CA GLU A 142 -0.69 20.76 -5.71
C GLU A 142 -0.18 19.41 -6.20
N LYS A 143 1.11 19.37 -6.55
CA LYS A 143 1.73 18.13 -7.03
C LYS A 143 2.02 17.16 -5.88
N PHE A 144 1.50 15.94 -5.99
CA PHE A 144 1.75 14.86 -5.03
C PHE A 144 2.80 13.90 -5.58
N VAL A 145 3.99 13.90 -4.97
CA VAL A 145 5.16 13.12 -5.41
C VAL A 145 5.51 12.10 -4.34
N GLN A 146 5.73 10.84 -4.76
CA GLN A 146 5.98 9.70 -3.86
C GLN A 146 7.24 8.94 -4.32
N LYS A 147 8.42 9.57 -4.23
CA LYS A 147 9.69 8.99 -4.73
C LYS A 147 10.06 7.65 -4.09
N ASP A 148 9.79 7.50 -2.81
CA ASP A 148 10.07 6.24 -2.10
C ASP A 148 9.19 5.10 -2.65
N LEU A 149 7.91 5.41 -2.95
CA LEU A 149 7.00 4.46 -3.62
C LEU A 149 7.45 4.17 -5.05
N ALA A 150 7.91 5.18 -5.79
CA ALA A 150 8.45 4.97 -7.15
C ALA A 150 9.64 3.99 -7.14
N ASN A 151 10.56 4.12 -6.18
CA ASN A 151 11.68 3.21 -6.01
C ASN A 151 11.21 1.77 -5.70
N THR A 152 10.22 1.64 -4.82
CA THR A 152 9.62 0.33 -4.51
C THR A 152 8.97 -0.29 -5.76
N LEU A 153 8.21 0.49 -6.54
CA LEU A 153 7.59 0.03 -7.78
C LEU A 153 8.64 -0.37 -8.85
N LYS A 154 9.78 0.33 -8.92
CA LYS A 154 10.91 -0.04 -9.78
C LYS A 154 11.50 -1.39 -9.37
N LEU A 155 11.69 -1.64 -8.07
CA LEU A 155 12.16 -2.93 -7.57
C LEU A 155 11.16 -4.06 -7.90
N ILE A 156 9.87 -3.82 -7.76
CA ILE A 156 8.82 -4.77 -8.16
C ILE A 156 8.86 -5.00 -9.67
N SER A 157 9.03 -3.96 -10.48
CA SER A 157 9.14 -4.06 -11.93
C SER A 157 10.28 -4.98 -12.36
N VAL A 158 11.46 -4.83 -11.75
CA VAL A 158 12.65 -5.61 -12.11
C VAL A 158 12.63 -7.01 -11.48
N HIS A 159 12.33 -7.12 -10.19
CA HIS A 159 12.50 -8.35 -9.40
C HIS A 159 11.18 -9.05 -9.09
N GLY A 160 10.03 -8.51 -9.54
CA GLY A 160 8.73 -9.09 -9.27
C GLY A 160 8.42 -9.12 -7.77
N ARG A 161 7.95 -10.27 -7.32
CA ARG A 161 7.58 -10.52 -5.92
C ARG A 161 8.75 -10.26 -4.96
N GLU A 162 9.95 -10.65 -5.34
CA GLU A 162 11.16 -10.47 -4.52
C GLU A 162 11.50 -9.00 -4.30
N GLY A 163 11.18 -8.12 -5.23
CA GLY A 163 11.39 -6.67 -5.10
C GLY A 163 10.57 -6.01 -3.97
N PHE A 164 9.60 -6.74 -3.40
CA PHE A 164 8.76 -6.25 -2.30
C PHE A 164 8.89 -7.08 -1.02
N TYR A 165 8.84 -8.42 -1.14
CA TYR A 165 8.81 -9.31 0.02
C TYR A 165 10.20 -9.79 0.47
N SER A 166 11.27 -9.35 -0.22
CA SER A 166 12.67 -9.64 0.11
C SER A 166 13.53 -8.38 -0.04
N GLY A 167 14.76 -8.43 0.43
CA GLY A 167 15.74 -7.37 0.31
C GLY A 167 15.31 -6.06 0.95
N ILE A 168 15.74 -4.95 0.35
CA ILE A 168 15.64 -3.62 0.97
C ILE A 168 14.20 -3.19 1.31
N THR A 169 13.22 -3.53 0.47
CA THR A 169 11.81 -3.16 0.76
C THR A 169 11.30 -3.89 1.99
N ALA A 170 11.51 -5.21 2.07
CA ALA A 170 11.10 -6.00 3.22
C ALA A 170 11.84 -5.58 4.50
N GLU A 171 13.15 -5.30 4.41
CA GLU A 171 13.96 -4.82 5.54
C GLU A 171 13.44 -3.48 6.09
N LEU A 172 13.08 -2.54 5.20
CA LEU A 172 12.51 -1.25 5.60
C LEU A 172 11.14 -1.41 6.28
N ILE A 173 10.28 -2.30 5.76
CA ILE A 173 8.99 -2.61 6.38
C ILE A 173 9.21 -3.19 7.79
N VAL A 174 10.08 -4.19 7.93
CA VAL A 174 10.38 -4.82 9.22
C VAL A 174 10.95 -3.80 10.20
N LYS A 175 11.86 -2.95 9.75
CA LYS A 175 12.45 -1.88 10.58
C LYS A 175 11.41 -0.89 11.08
N GLU A 176 10.46 -0.50 10.24
CA GLU A 176 9.35 0.38 10.63
C GLU A 176 8.43 -0.30 11.64
N MET A 177 8.13 -1.58 11.44
CA MET A 177 7.28 -2.37 12.35
C MET A 177 7.89 -2.63 13.73
N GLN A 178 9.18 -2.35 13.93
CA GLN A 178 9.89 -2.53 15.21
C GLN A 178 9.96 -1.23 16.04
N GLN A 179 9.42 -0.13 15.57
CA GLN A 179 9.36 1.15 16.29
C GLN A 179 8.13 1.20 17.21
#